data_276d901e8a54bbe3ec11cd5e79c72de0
#
_entry.id   276d901e8a54bbe3ec11cd5e79c72de0
#
_cell.length_a   1.000
_cell.length_b   1.000
_cell.length_c   1.000
_cell.angle_alpha   90.00
_cell.angle_beta   90.00
_cell.angle_gamma   90.00
#
_symmetry.space_group_name_H-M   'P 1'
#
loop_
_entity.id
_entity.type
_entity.pdbx_description
1 polymer ?
#
loop_
_entity_poly.entity_id
_entity_poly.type
_entity_poly.pdbx_seq_one_letter_code
_entity_poly.pdbx_strand_id
1 'polypeptide(L)' 'MQGVVKAYDPVSGDGVIICDTDLRDYNLASNALEGSIFRMLRQGQRVVFTLDDSGRAT' A
#
# COMPACT_ATOMS: atom_id res chain seq x y z
N MET A 1 -2.78 -8.92 -5.56
CA MET A 1 -3.97 -8.37 -4.88
C MET A 1 -4.20 -6.96 -5.38
N GLN A 2 -5.44 -6.53 -5.35
CA GLN A 2 -5.81 -5.17 -5.76
C GLN A 2 -6.50 -4.46 -4.61
N GLY A 3 -6.29 -3.17 -4.53
CA GLY A 3 -6.91 -2.37 -3.50
C GLY A 3 -6.86 -0.88 -3.83
N VAL A 4 -7.31 -0.10 -2.85
CA VAL A 4 -7.36 1.37 -2.95
C VAL A 4 -6.58 1.95 -1.79
N VAL A 5 -5.76 2.95 -2.08
CA VAL A 5 -5.01 3.66 -1.03
C VAL A 5 -6.00 4.42 -0.15
N LYS A 6 -6.06 4.04 1.12
CA LYS A 6 -6.91 4.70 2.12
C LYS A 6 -6.25 5.96 2.65
N ALA A 7 -4.95 5.87 2.92
CA ALA A 7 -4.18 6.99 3.44
C ALA A 7 -2.72 6.81 3.04
N TYR A 8 -2.02 7.91 2.88
CA TYR A 8 -0.58 7.88 2.58
C TYR A 8 0.07 9.13 3.14
N ASP A 9 1.18 8.95 3.86
CA ASP A 9 1.99 10.05 4.38
C ASP A 9 3.32 10.07 3.64
N PRO A 10 3.55 11.03 2.75
CA PRO A 10 4.80 11.10 1.99
C PRO A 10 6.02 11.45 2.85
N VAL A 11 5.81 12.01 4.04
CA VAL A 11 6.91 12.39 4.92
C VAL A 11 7.52 11.15 5.58
N SER A 12 6.66 10.29 6.15
CA SER A 12 7.12 9.07 6.81
C SER A 12 7.20 7.87 5.88
N GLY A 13 6.51 7.91 4.72
CA GLY A 13 6.38 6.78 3.83
C GLY A 13 5.35 5.77 4.26
N ASP A 14 4.60 6.05 5.33
CA ASP A 14 3.56 5.17 5.81
C ASP A 14 2.30 5.29 4.96
N GLY A 15 1.59 4.19 4.83
CA GLY A 15 0.33 4.19 4.12
C GLY A 15 -0.51 2.98 4.45
N VAL A 16 -1.79 3.06 4.09
CA VAL A 16 -2.76 1.99 4.30
C VAL A 16 -3.50 1.76 3.00
N ILE A 17 -3.64 0.49 2.62
CA ILE A 17 -4.39 0.07 1.44
C ILE A 17 -5.56 -0.80 1.91
N ILE A 18 -6.76 -0.53 1.38
CA ILE A 18 -7.92 -1.40 1.59
C ILE A 18 -7.95 -2.40 0.43
N CYS A 19 -7.90 -3.68 0.76
CA CYS A 19 -7.98 -4.73 -0.25
C CYS A 19 -9.41 -4.87 -0.76
N ASP A 20 -9.57 -4.99 -2.08
CA ASP A 20 -10.89 -5.09 -2.72
C ASP A 20 -11.62 -6.40 -2.37
N THR A 21 -10.88 -7.47 -2.14
CA THR A 21 -11.48 -8.81 -1.95
C THR A 21 -12.03 -9.03 -0.54
N ASP A 22 -11.29 -8.60 0.48
CA ASP A 22 -11.67 -8.85 1.87
C ASP A 22 -11.99 -7.58 2.64
N LEU A 23 -11.82 -6.41 2.03
CA LEU A 23 -12.06 -5.10 2.60
C LEU A 23 -11.25 -4.85 3.88
N ARG A 24 -10.10 -5.51 4.00
CA ARG A 24 -9.19 -5.32 5.13
C ARG A 24 -8.16 -4.25 4.83
N ASP A 25 -7.72 -3.59 5.90
CA ASP A 25 -6.64 -2.62 5.82
C ASP A 25 -5.29 -3.34 5.87
N TYR A 26 -4.39 -2.97 4.97
CA TYR A 26 -3.02 -3.46 4.96
C TYR A 26 -2.07 -2.28 5.01
N ASN A 27 -1.13 -2.30 5.94
CA ASN A 27 -0.11 -1.26 6.03
C ASN A 27 0.95 -1.47 4.93
N LEU A 28 1.47 -0.37 4.41
CA LEU A 28 2.59 -0.45 3.48
C LEU A 28 3.85 -0.95 4.21
N ALA A 29 4.61 -1.79 3.53
CA ALA A 29 5.94 -2.18 4.01
C ALA A 29 6.87 -0.98 3.95
N SER A 30 7.86 -0.93 4.85
CA SER A 30 8.81 0.18 4.90
C SER A 30 9.62 0.33 3.61
N ASN A 31 9.78 -0.76 2.86
CA ASN A 31 10.52 -0.76 1.60
C ASN A 31 9.60 -0.78 0.36
N ALA A 32 8.32 -0.56 0.54
CA ALA A 32 7.35 -0.67 -0.57
C ALA A 32 7.63 0.33 -1.68
N LEU A 33 8.18 1.49 -1.35
CA LEU A 33 8.49 2.54 -2.31
C LEU A 33 9.91 2.43 -2.87
N GLU A 34 10.76 1.59 -2.29
CA GLU A 34 12.12 1.38 -2.75
C GLU A 34 12.13 0.41 -3.93
N GLY A 35 12.64 0.86 -5.06
CA GLY A 35 12.72 0.02 -6.25
C GLY A 35 11.36 -0.42 -6.80
N SER A 36 10.30 0.20 -6.35
CA SER A 36 8.93 -0.12 -6.70
C SER A 36 8.33 0.96 -7.60
N ILE A 37 7.25 0.62 -8.30
CA ILE A 37 6.47 1.58 -9.08
C ILE A 37 5.64 2.52 -8.20
N PHE A 38 5.56 2.26 -6.91
CA PHE A 38 4.81 3.09 -5.96
C PHE A 38 5.59 4.33 -5.54
N ARG A 39 5.97 5.16 -6.49
CA ARG A 39 6.76 6.36 -6.17
C ARG A 39 5.93 7.48 -5.57
N MET A 40 4.66 7.54 -5.92
CA MET A 40 3.74 8.56 -5.43
C MET A 40 2.37 7.92 -5.30
N LEU A 41 1.95 7.72 -4.06
CA LEU A 41 0.63 7.21 -3.78
C LEU A 41 -0.28 8.37 -3.39
N ARG A 42 -1.54 8.27 -3.82
CA ARG A 42 -2.56 9.25 -3.47
C ARG A 42 -3.75 8.52 -2.87
N GLN A 43 -4.40 9.16 -1.93
CA GLN A 43 -5.65 8.65 -1.37
C GLN A 43 -6.66 8.43 -2.50
N GLY A 44 -7.28 7.25 -2.50
CA GLY A 44 -8.25 6.88 -3.54
C GLY A 44 -7.62 6.23 -4.78
N GLN A 45 -6.30 6.15 -4.86
CA GLN A 45 -5.63 5.52 -6.00
C GLN A 45 -5.77 4.00 -5.93
N ARG A 46 -6.09 3.36 -7.06
CA ARG A 46 -6.09 1.91 -7.13
C ARG A 46 -4.68 1.40 -7.37
N VAL A 47 -4.34 0.34 -6.67
CA VAL A 47 -3.00 -0.26 -6.76
C VAL A 47 -3.10 -1.78 -6.82
N VAL A 48 -2.10 -2.40 -7.45
CA VAL A 48 -1.87 -3.84 -7.37
C VAL A 48 -0.70 -4.05 -6.44
N PHE A 49 -0.86 -4.94 -5.47
CA PHE A 49 0.16 -5.17 -4.46
C PHE A 49 0.23 -6.65 -4.08
N THR A 50 1.30 -7.02 -3.42
CA THR A 50 1.47 -8.32 -2.79
C THR A 50 1.73 -8.10 -1.30
N LEU A 51 1.71 -9.17 -0.52
CA LEU A 51 2.03 -9.10 0.90
C LEU A 51 3.42 -9.69 1.11
N ASP A 52 4.19 -9.04 1.98
CA ASP A 52 5.48 -9.58 2.40
C ASP A 52 5.28 -10.60 3.53
N ASP A 53 6.39 -11.11 4.09
CA ASP A 53 6.35 -12.13 5.14
C ASP A 53 5.67 -11.64 6.42
N SER A 54 5.64 -10.33 6.64
CA SER A 54 4.97 -9.76 7.81
C SER A 54 3.52 -9.38 7.54
N GLY A 55 3.01 -9.61 6.34
CA GLY A 55 1.63 -9.29 5.96
C GLY A 55 1.43 -7.84 5.57
N ARG A 56 2.50 -7.12 5.21
CA ARG A 56 2.42 -5.74 4.76
C ARG A 56 2.43 -5.66 3.23
N ALA A 57 1.76 -4.65 2.71
CA ALA A 57 1.70 -4.42 1.26
C ALA A 57 3.05 -3.95 0.72
N THR A 58 3.43 -4.52 -0.41
CA THR A 58 4.70 -4.18 -1.05
C THR A 58 4.59 -4.17 -2.58
#